data_6c037e9e0f2b3c05374a96fe60079776
#
_entry.id   6c037e9e0f2b3c05374a96fe60079776
#
_cell.length_a   1.000
_cell.length_b   1.000
_cell.length_c   1.000
_cell.angle_alpha   90.00
_cell.angle_beta   90.00
_cell.angle_gamma   90.00
#
_symmetry.space_group_name_H-M   'P 1'
#
loop_
_entity.id
_entity.type
_entity.pdbx_description
1 polymer ?
#
loop_
_entity_poly.entity_id
_entity_poly.type
_entity_poly.pdbx_seq_one_letter_code
_entity_poly.pdbx_strand_id
1 'polypeptide(L)' 'MIWMFRSEEVDEIAFAHFDDAWEFLQKKKSEIVFFDYEEEDKENQTYHYEGKLANGEWQVLTLYSIPFIA' A
#
# COMPACT_ATOMS: atom_id res chain seq x y z
N MET A 1 -4.92 6.56 -15.20
CA MET A 1 -4.00 6.32 -14.08
C MET A 1 -4.27 4.94 -13.50
N ILE A 2 -3.23 4.21 -13.21
CA ILE A 2 -3.32 2.89 -12.61
C ILE A 2 -2.68 2.95 -11.23
N TRP A 3 -3.31 2.32 -10.25
CA TRP A 3 -2.80 2.25 -8.88
C TRP A 3 -2.16 0.89 -8.67
N MET A 4 -0.90 0.90 -8.20
CA MET A 4 -0.14 -0.32 -7.95
C MET A 4 0.07 -0.53 -6.46
N PHE A 5 -0.25 -1.73 -5.99
CA PHE A 5 -0.03 -2.13 -4.61
C PHE A 5 1.06 -3.19 -4.55
N ARG A 6 2.00 -3.04 -3.61
CA ARG A 6 3.07 -4.00 -3.36
C ARG A 6 3.17 -4.31 -1.88
N SER A 7 3.51 -5.54 -1.56
CA SER A 7 3.78 -5.94 -0.18
C SER A 7 4.78 -7.11 -0.18
N GLU A 8 5.19 -7.51 1.03
CA GLU A 8 6.06 -8.68 1.18
C GLU A 8 5.36 -9.97 0.73
N GLU A 9 4.05 -10.04 0.88
CA GLU A 9 3.27 -11.22 0.52
C GLU A 9 2.83 -11.23 -0.94
N VAL A 10 2.65 -10.05 -1.52
CA VAL A 10 2.10 -9.87 -2.85
C VAL A 10 3.04 -9.03 -3.67
N ASP A 11 3.52 -9.55 -4.80
CA ASP A 11 4.46 -8.83 -5.64
C ASP A 11 3.88 -7.53 -6.15
N GLU A 12 2.78 -7.60 -6.88
CA GLU A 12 2.09 -6.40 -7.36
C GLU A 12 0.65 -6.72 -7.70
N ILE A 13 -0.24 -5.79 -7.35
CA ILE A 13 -1.65 -5.84 -7.76
C ILE A 13 -1.98 -4.49 -8.37
N ALA A 14 -2.62 -4.51 -9.55
CA ALA A 14 -3.03 -3.30 -10.24
C ALA A 14 -4.51 -3.03 -9.99
N PHE A 15 -4.84 -1.77 -9.74
CA PHE A 15 -6.22 -1.32 -9.57
C PHE A 15 -6.50 -0.19 -10.55
N ALA A 16 -7.66 -0.24 -11.21
CA ALA A 16 -8.07 0.81 -12.14
C ALA A 16 -8.62 2.04 -11.41
N HIS A 17 -9.13 1.85 -10.18
CA HIS A 17 -9.75 2.92 -9.40
C HIS A 17 -9.07 3.09 -8.06
N PHE A 18 -8.86 4.35 -7.66
CA PHE A 18 -8.23 4.67 -6.40
C PHE A 18 -9.01 4.11 -5.20
N ASP A 19 -10.33 4.22 -5.23
CA ASP A 19 -11.15 3.76 -4.11
C ASP A 19 -10.94 2.27 -3.80
N ASP A 20 -10.82 1.45 -4.83
CA ASP A 20 -10.57 0.02 -4.67
C ASP A 20 -9.18 -0.24 -4.11
N ALA A 21 -8.19 0.48 -4.63
CA ALA A 21 -6.81 0.36 -4.16
C ALA A 21 -6.69 0.82 -2.70
N TRP A 22 -7.35 1.92 -2.36
CA TRP A 22 -7.33 2.47 -1.01
C TRP A 22 -7.97 1.52 -0.01
N GLU A 23 -9.11 0.94 -0.37
CA GLU A 23 -9.79 -0.02 0.49
C GLU A 23 -8.91 -1.24 0.76
N PHE A 24 -8.24 -1.75 -0.28
CA PHE A 24 -7.32 -2.87 -0.15
C PHE A 24 -6.15 -2.52 0.76
N LEU A 25 -5.57 -1.33 0.57
CA LEU A 25 -4.48 -0.84 1.42
C LEU A 25 -4.92 -0.74 2.88
N GLN A 26 -6.10 -0.16 3.15
CA GLN A 26 -6.60 -0.02 4.51
C GLN A 26 -6.81 -1.37 5.18
N LYS A 27 -7.30 -2.35 4.43
CA LYS A 27 -7.49 -3.70 4.94
C LYS A 27 -6.15 -4.33 5.36
N LYS A 28 -5.14 -4.20 4.51
CA LYS A 28 -3.80 -4.72 4.82
C LYS A 28 -3.15 -3.94 5.95
N LYS A 29 -3.32 -2.63 5.95
CA LYS A 29 -2.78 -1.77 6.99
C LYS A 29 -3.35 -2.11 8.37
N SER A 30 -4.61 -2.52 8.43
CA SER A 30 -5.27 -2.87 9.71
C SER A 30 -4.64 -4.08 10.37
N GLU A 31 -3.88 -4.89 9.65
CA GLU A 31 -3.19 -6.05 10.21
C GLU A 31 -1.89 -5.67 10.92
N ILE A 32 -1.38 -4.46 10.69
CA ILE A 32 -0.16 -3.98 11.33
C ILE A 32 -0.49 -3.46 12.73
N VAL A 33 0.14 -4.03 13.74
CA VAL A 33 -0.09 -3.63 15.14
C VAL A 33 0.97 -2.67 15.66
N PHE A 34 2.12 -2.61 15.01
CA PHE A 34 3.19 -1.68 15.38
C PHE A 34 3.76 -1.05 14.11
N PHE A 35 3.60 0.26 13.97
CA PHE A 35 4.11 1.00 12.82
C PHE A 35 5.51 1.52 13.10
N ASP A 36 6.45 1.16 12.25
CA ASP A 36 7.82 1.67 12.31
C ASP A 36 7.99 2.88 11.41
N TYR A 37 7.27 2.91 10.29
CA TYR A 37 7.36 4.00 9.33
C TYR A 37 6.03 4.18 8.61
N GLU A 38 5.60 5.42 8.48
CA GLU A 38 4.39 5.77 7.74
C GLU A 38 4.70 7.00 6.87
N GLU A 39 4.34 6.93 5.61
CA GLU A 39 4.45 8.05 4.69
C GLU A 39 3.20 8.12 3.82
N GLU A 40 2.57 9.29 3.82
CA GLU A 40 1.41 9.57 2.97
C GLU A 40 1.71 10.82 2.17
N ASP A 41 2.13 10.65 0.93
CA ASP A 41 2.45 11.74 0.02
C ASP A 41 1.35 11.86 -1.03
N LYS A 42 0.34 12.67 -0.71
CA LYS A 42 -0.81 12.87 -1.59
C LYS A 42 -0.43 13.59 -2.86
N GLU A 43 0.56 14.47 -2.80
CA GLU A 43 1.00 15.22 -3.96
C GLU A 43 1.62 14.30 -5.02
N ASN A 44 2.47 13.38 -4.59
CA ASN A 44 3.09 12.41 -5.48
C ASN A 44 2.31 11.11 -5.57
N GLN A 45 1.16 11.03 -4.90
CA GLN A 45 0.27 9.88 -4.92
C GLN A 45 0.99 8.58 -4.55
N THR A 46 1.75 8.63 -3.45
CA THR A 46 2.51 7.52 -2.94
C THR A 46 2.22 7.34 -1.45
N TYR A 47 1.90 6.11 -1.06
CA TYR A 47 1.61 5.76 0.33
C TYR A 47 2.47 4.57 0.71
N HIS A 48 3.17 4.67 1.83
CA HIS A 48 4.11 3.64 2.26
C HIS A 48 4.02 3.41 3.75
N TYR A 49 3.95 2.14 4.16
CA TYR A 49 3.84 1.77 5.55
C TYR A 49 4.75 0.57 5.83
N GLU A 50 5.45 0.62 6.96
CA GLU A 50 6.27 -0.49 7.42
C GLU A 50 5.98 -0.74 8.90
N GLY A 51 5.88 -1.99 9.28
CA GLY A 51 5.60 -2.33 10.65
C GLY A 51 5.53 -3.82 10.89
N LYS A 52 5.07 -4.18 12.08
CA LYS A 52 4.97 -5.59 12.48
C LYS A 52 3.52 -6.00 12.62
N LEU A 53 3.25 -7.24 12.20
CA LEU A 53 1.97 -7.90 12.42
C LEU A 53 1.92 -8.45 13.85
N ALA A 54 0.74 -8.90 14.25
CA ALA A 54 0.54 -9.47 15.59
C ALA A 54 1.46 -10.66 15.86
N ASN A 55 1.80 -11.43 14.83
CA ASN A 55 2.69 -12.58 14.96
C ASN A 55 4.18 -12.23 14.96
N GLY A 56 4.51 -10.93 14.91
CA GLY A 56 5.89 -10.44 14.90
C GLY A 56 6.56 -10.38 13.53
N GLU A 57 5.86 -10.80 12.49
CA GLU A 57 6.40 -10.70 11.13
C GLU A 57 6.42 -9.26 10.64
N TRP A 58 7.43 -8.93 9.85
CA TRP A 58 7.58 -7.61 9.27
C TRP A 58 6.71 -7.49 8.01
N GLN A 59 6.02 -6.36 7.88
CA GLN A 59 5.19 -6.09 6.71
C GLN A 59 5.55 -4.75 6.10
N VAL A 60 5.66 -4.72 4.77
CA VAL A 60 5.90 -3.48 4.01
C VAL A 60 4.78 -3.35 3.00
N LEU A 61 4.09 -2.20 3.02
CA LEU A 61 3.00 -1.91 2.12
C LEU A 61 3.32 -0.65 1.33
N THR A 62 3.14 -0.71 0.02
CA THR A 62 3.34 0.46 -0.84
C THR A 62 2.19 0.55 -1.83
N LEU A 63 1.58 1.73 -1.91
CA LEU A 63 0.57 2.05 -2.91
C LEU A 63 1.08 3.27 -3.68
N TYR A 64 1.15 3.15 -5.00
CA TYR A 64 1.61 4.25 -5.83
C TYR A 64 0.83 4.25 -7.16
N SER A 65 0.81 5.41 -7.80
CA SER A 65 0.13 5.53 -9.09
C SER A 65 1.15 5.59 -10.21
N ILE A 66 0.75 5.07 -11.36
CA ILE A 66 1.51 5.23 -12.59
C ILE A 66 0.58 5.85 -13.64
N PRO A 67 1.12 6.74 -14.50
CA PRO A 67 0.29 7.33 -15.53
C PRO A 67 -0.18 6.26 -16.50
N PHE A 68 -1.42 6.39 -16.95
CA PHE A 68 -1.94 5.53 -18.00
C PHE A 68 -1.56 6.15 -19.34
N ILE A 69 -0.73 5.45 -20.08
CA ILE A 69 -0.31 5.89 -21.40
C ILE A 69 -1.05 5.04 -22.42
N ALA A 70 -1.99 5.68 -23.07
CA ALA A 70 -2.77 5.03 -24.11
C ALA A 70 -1.99 5.01 -25.43
#